data_a38daec332162d8390c6a4c7d163b08a
#
_entry.id   a38daec332162d8390c6a4c7d163b08a
#
_cell.length_a   1.000
_cell.length_b   1.000
_cell.length_c   1.000
_cell.angle_alpha   90.00
_cell.angle_beta   90.00
_cell.angle_gamma   90.00
#
_symmetry.space_group_name_H-M   'P 1'
#
loop_
_entity.id
_entity.type
_entity.pdbx_description
1 polymer ?
#
loop_
_entity_poly.entity_id
_entity_poly.type
_entity_poly.pdbx_seq_one_letter_code
_entity_poly.pdbx_strand_id
1 'polypeptide(L)'
;MKNRRAFLESSAGLALTLAARPFGNARGTVPTSLPKVSFGNYEISRLIIGSNQFYGYSHFNGVLDEVMREWNTPGRVCQTLRHCEQNGINAYQFSNSERSASDLDRYRATGGKMHVIGVNFAKRPVEEVVKRLRPIALYHHGEATDVLFRKGKMDEVQEYTKRLRQTGVLVGIGTHKPEVVEYVEERGWDVDFYLLCAYNRTRTPEEIRKMLGVVTVSPKEVYLESDPPQAFAVARQTQKTCFLFKILAAGRLTDSPEEIDGAFKTAFENIKPKDCVIVGMYPRYKDEVKENCDRVRQILSASS
;
A
#
# COMPACT_ATOMS: atom_id res chain seq x y z
N MET A 1 7.50 62.07 17.45
CA MET A 1 7.58 62.24 15.99
C MET A 1 9.04 62.32 15.56
N LYS A 2 9.61 61.20 15.11
CA LYS A 2 10.97 61.18 14.54
C LYS A 2 10.93 60.38 13.23
N ASN A 3 11.19 61.07 12.21
CA ASN A 3 11.38 60.85 10.79
C ASN A 3 11.61 59.40 10.28
N ARG A 4 10.64 58.99 9.44
CA ARG A 4 10.67 57.82 8.55
C ARG A 4 11.47 58.02 7.24
N ARG A 5 12.33 59.04 7.15
CA ARG A 5 13.00 59.45 5.90
C ARG A 5 14.51 59.20 5.80
N ALA A 6 15.08 58.51 6.80
CA ALA A 6 16.54 58.26 6.83
C ALA A 6 16.97 56.81 6.55
N PHE A 7 16.10 55.97 5.95
CA PHE A 7 16.42 54.57 5.67
C PHE A 7 16.51 54.22 4.17
N LEU A 8 16.45 55.21 3.30
CA LEU A 8 16.44 54.94 1.85
C LEU A 8 17.63 55.52 1.06
N GLU A 9 18.67 55.96 1.72
CA GLU A 9 19.88 56.48 1.02
C GLU A 9 21.18 55.81 1.51
N SER A 10 21.32 54.49 1.26
CA SER A 10 22.69 53.84 1.28
C SER A 10 22.58 52.41 0.77
N SER A 11 22.43 52.23 -0.53
CA SER A 11 22.82 50.99 -1.21
C SER A 11 22.95 51.24 -2.71
N ALA A 12 23.99 51.99 -3.06
CA ALA A 12 24.48 52.02 -4.43
C ALA A 12 25.65 51.03 -4.52
N GLY A 13 25.50 50.08 -5.41
CA GLY A 13 26.59 49.48 -6.15
C GLY A 13 27.31 48.25 -5.57
N LEU A 14 26.81 47.06 -5.91
CA LEU A 14 27.64 45.95 -6.41
C LEU A 14 26.77 45.04 -7.27
N ALA A 15 26.74 45.28 -8.56
CA ALA A 15 26.17 44.35 -9.53
C ALA A 15 27.17 43.19 -9.71
N LEU A 16 27.01 42.11 -8.95
CA LEU A 16 27.62 40.81 -9.29
C LEU A 16 26.75 40.21 -10.40
N THR A 17 27.28 40.20 -11.61
CA THR A 17 26.78 39.40 -12.72
C THR A 17 27.01 37.93 -12.41
N LEU A 18 26.02 37.30 -11.75
CA LEU A 18 25.88 35.87 -11.71
C LEU A 18 25.42 35.42 -13.10
N ALA A 19 26.38 34.89 -13.89
CA ALA A 19 26.05 34.16 -15.09
C ALA A 19 25.14 33.01 -14.73
N ALA A 20 23.86 33.14 -15.08
CA ALA A 20 22.89 32.06 -15.00
C ALA A 20 23.37 30.96 -15.96
N ARG A 21 23.99 29.91 -15.42
CA ARG A 21 24.13 28.64 -16.14
C ARG A 21 22.71 28.15 -16.43
N PRO A 22 22.36 27.86 -17.70
CA PRO A 22 21.08 27.23 -17.96
C PRO A 22 21.14 25.86 -17.28
N PHE A 23 20.24 25.65 -16.30
CA PHE A 23 19.91 24.32 -15.84
C PHE A 23 19.38 23.56 -17.06
N GLY A 24 20.24 22.77 -17.67
CA GLY A 24 19.85 21.84 -18.70
C GLY A 24 18.83 20.91 -18.08
N ASN A 25 17.57 21.10 -18.45
CA ASN A 25 16.51 20.12 -18.25
C ASN A 25 16.88 18.88 -19.09
N ALA A 26 17.73 18.02 -18.56
CA ALA A 26 17.74 16.64 -18.99
C ALA A 26 16.41 16.05 -18.51
N ARG A 27 15.34 16.29 -19.26
CA ARG A 27 14.12 15.50 -19.18
C ARG A 27 14.49 14.10 -19.67
N GLY A 28 15.02 13.27 -18.76
CA GLY A 28 15.05 11.84 -18.98
C GLY A 28 13.63 11.44 -19.37
N THR A 29 13.47 10.71 -20.46
CA THR A 29 12.17 10.19 -20.89
C THR A 29 11.63 9.31 -19.76
N VAL A 30 10.52 9.74 -19.12
CA VAL A 30 9.86 8.95 -18.08
C VAL A 30 9.53 7.58 -18.70
N PRO A 31 9.90 6.46 -18.08
CA PRO A 31 9.60 5.14 -18.63
C PRO A 31 8.12 4.98 -18.91
N THR A 32 7.76 4.44 -20.06
CA THR A 32 6.35 4.23 -20.45
C THR A 32 5.69 3.08 -19.68
N SER A 33 6.49 2.14 -19.16
CA SER A 33 6.02 0.99 -18.37
C SER A 33 6.25 1.19 -16.88
N LEU A 34 5.36 0.65 -16.05
CA LEU A 34 5.60 0.55 -14.61
C LEU A 34 6.75 -0.45 -14.34
N PRO A 35 7.69 -0.10 -13.44
CA PRO A 35 8.70 -1.03 -12.98
C PRO A 35 8.07 -2.29 -12.38
N LYS A 36 8.66 -3.45 -12.70
CA LYS A 36 8.24 -4.76 -12.24
C LYS A 36 9.34 -5.42 -11.41
N VAL A 37 8.94 -6.40 -10.61
CA VAL A 37 9.84 -7.23 -9.81
C VAL A 37 9.44 -8.69 -9.90
N SER A 38 10.40 -9.58 -9.73
CA SER A 38 10.16 -11.02 -9.64
C SER A 38 9.47 -11.35 -8.31
N PHE A 39 8.41 -12.14 -8.38
CA PHE A 39 7.67 -12.65 -7.24
C PHE A 39 7.33 -14.14 -7.47
N GLY A 40 8.17 -15.03 -6.94
CA GLY A 40 8.18 -16.44 -7.33
C GLY A 40 8.46 -16.57 -8.83
N ASN A 41 7.58 -17.28 -9.53
CA ASN A 41 7.66 -17.46 -10.99
C ASN A 41 6.92 -16.36 -11.78
N TYR A 42 6.53 -15.26 -11.13
CA TYR A 42 5.76 -14.18 -11.74
C TYR A 42 6.55 -12.88 -11.75
N GLU A 43 6.23 -12.02 -12.70
CA GLU A 43 6.65 -10.62 -12.68
C GLU A 43 5.44 -9.74 -12.35
N ILE A 44 5.54 -8.97 -11.27
CA ILE A 44 4.47 -8.08 -10.81
C ILE A 44 4.94 -6.63 -10.78
N SER A 45 4.01 -5.72 -11.05
CA SER A 45 4.27 -4.28 -10.95
C SER A 45 4.55 -3.87 -9.50
N ARG A 46 5.47 -2.93 -9.30
CA ARG A 46 5.80 -2.41 -7.96
C ARG A 46 4.66 -1.61 -7.32
N LEU A 47 3.67 -1.19 -8.14
CA LEU A 47 2.39 -0.64 -7.69
C LEU A 47 1.31 -1.70 -7.88
N ILE A 48 0.59 -2.01 -6.81
CA ILE A 48 -0.48 -3.02 -6.77
C ILE A 48 -1.78 -2.30 -6.41
N ILE A 49 -2.88 -2.61 -7.11
CA ILE A 49 -4.19 -2.09 -6.74
C ILE A 49 -4.77 -2.86 -5.55
N GLY A 50 -5.16 -2.15 -4.48
CA GLY A 50 -5.90 -2.70 -3.35
C GLY A 50 -7.39 -2.79 -3.64
N SER A 51 -8.13 -3.56 -2.84
CA SER A 51 -9.57 -3.80 -3.03
C SER A 51 -10.49 -3.00 -2.11
N ASN A 52 -9.98 -2.42 -1.04
CA ASN A 52 -10.79 -1.86 0.04
C ASN A 52 -11.78 -0.79 -0.43
N GLN A 53 -11.37 0.11 -1.28
CA GLN A 53 -12.22 1.18 -1.84
C GLN A 53 -13.38 0.65 -2.68
N PHE A 54 -13.24 -0.53 -3.30
CA PHE A 54 -14.32 -1.12 -4.11
C PHE A 54 -15.49 -1.60 -3.28
N TYR A 55 -15.23 -1.94 -2.02
CA TYR A 55 -16.22 -2.59 -1.14
C TYR A 55 -16.56 -1.77 0.11
N GLY A 56 -16.17 -0.49 0.13
CA GLY A 56 -16.49 0.44 1.22
C GLY A 56 -15.74 0.12 2.51
N TYR A 57 -14.45 -0.10 2.40
CA TYR A 57 -13.54 -0.20 3.55
C TYR A 57 -12.54 0.97 3.52
N SER A 58 -13.06 2.20 3.69
CA SER A 58 -12.24 3.43 3.62
C SER A 58 -11.23 3.52 4.76
N HIS A 59 -11.52 2.93 5.91
CA HIS A 59 -10.79 3.15 7.16
C HIS A 59 -10.76 4.62 7.59
N PHE A 60 -11.79 5.36 7.20
CA PHE A 60 -11.94 6.77 7.53
C PHE A 60 -13.23 7.01 8.32
N ASN A 61 -14.40 6.80 7.69
CA ASN A 61 -15.71 6.84 8.36
C ASN A 61 -16.77 6.10 7.55
N GLY A 62 -17.92 5.80 8.21
CA GLY A 62 -19.01 5.04 7.60
C GLY A 62 -19.69 5.75 6.41
N VAL A 63 -19.71 7.08 6.39
CA VAL A 63 -20.27 7.83 5.26
C VAL A 63 -19.43 7.63 4.01
N LEU A 64 -18.11 7.72 4.12
CA LEU A 64 -17.22 7.47 2.99
C LEU A 64 -17.29 6.01 2.53
N ASP A 65 -17.46 5.05 3.47
CA ASP A 65 -17.66 3.65 3.14
C ASP A 65 -18.90 3.45 2.25
N GLU A 66 -20.01 4.11 2.55
CA GLU A 66 -21.24 4.04 1.76
C GLU A 66 -21.06 4.71 0.40
N VAL A 67 -20.52 5.91 0.37
CA VAL A 67 -20.25 6.65 -0.86
C VAL A 67 -19.34 5.85 -1.81
N MET A 68 -18.35 5.14 -1.27
CA MET A 68 -17.49 4.24 -2.04
C MET A 68 -18.26 3.03 -2.58
N ARG A 69 -19.11 2.39 -1.76
CA ARG A 69 -19.92 1.23 -2.19
C ARG A 69 -20.92 1.60 -3.28
N GLU A 70 -21.60 2.71 -3.14
CA GLU A 70 -22.58 3.19 -4.12
C GLU A 70 -21.93 3.50 -5.47
N TRP A 71 -20.79 4.17 -5.45
CA TRP A 71 -20.08 4.52 -6.68
C TRP A 71 -19.48 3.29 -7.37
N ASN A 72 -18.89 2.37 -6.62
CA ASN A 72 -18.23 1.18 -7.14
C ASN A 72 -19.24 0.08 -7.51
N THR A 73 -20.07 0.32 -8.52
CA THR A 73 -20.89 -0.74 -9.14
C THR A 73 -19.99 -1.85 -9.73
N PRO A 74 -20.49 -3.07 -9.95
CA PRO A 74 -19.70 -4.14 -10.59
C PRO A 74 -19.07 -3.72 -11.91
N GLY A 75 -19.77 -2.91 -12.72
CA GLY A 75 -19.25 -2.38 -13.97
C GLY A 75 -18.07 -1.43 -13.74
N ARG A 76 -18.16 -0.54 -12.76
CA ARG A 76 -17.07 0.41 -12.43
C ARG A 76 -15.85 -0.28 -11.84
N VAL A 77 -16.03 -1.29 -10.99
CA VAL A 77 -14.91 -2.12 -10.51
C VAL A 77 -14.16 -2.73 -11.69
N CYS A 78 -14.89 -3.34 -12.64
CA CYS A 78 -14.30 -3.91 -13.84
C CYS A 78 -13.57 -2.85 -14.68
N GLN A 79 -14.17 -1.68 -14.91
CA GLN A 79 -13.55 -0.57 -15.63
C GLN A 79 -12.27 -0.08 -14.95
N THR A 80 -12.29 0.09 -13.62
CA THR A 80 -11.11 0.52 -12.87
C THR A 80 -9.98 -0.50 -12.96
N LEU A 81 -10.26 -1.80 -12.82
CA LEU A 81 -9.25 -2.84 -12.98
C LEU A 81 -8.67 -2.87 -14.41
N ARG A 82 -9.52 -2.71 -15.45
CA ARG A 82 -9.03 -2.59 -16.83
C ARG A 82 -8.17 -1.35 -17.03
N HIS A 83 -8.54 -0.22 -16.44
CA HIS A 83 -7.75 1.00 -16.49
C HIS A 83 -6.40 0.85 -15.79
N CYS A 84 -6.36 0.12 -14.66
CA CYS A 84 -5.12 -0.26 -14.00
C CYS A 84 -4.19 -1.07 -14.93
N GLU A 85 -4.72 -2.10 -15.63
CA GLU A 85 -3.92 -2.89 -16.59
C GLU A 85 -3.36 -2.02 -17.72
N GLN A 86 -4.18 -1.12 -18.28
CA GLN A 86 -3.77 -0.20 -19.34
C GLN A 86 -2.64 0.73 -18.92
N ASN A 87 -2.56 1.04 -17.61
CA ASN A 87 -1.49 1.85 -17.03
C ASN A 87 -0.31 1.02 -16.52
N GLY A 88 -0.31 -0.32 -16.70
CA GLY A 88 0.81 -1.21 -16.38
C GLY A 88 0.73 -1.88 -15.00
N ILE A 89 -0.32 -1.65 -14.21
CA ILE A 89 -0.56 -2.41 -12.97
C ILE A 89 -1.06 -3.80 -13.37
N ASN A 90 -0.35 -4.84 -12.97
CA ASN A 90 -0.69 -6.22 -13.31
C ASN A 90 -0.96 -7.12 -12.10
N ALA A 91 -1.05 -6.55 -10.90
CA ALA A 91 -1.37 -7.28 -9.67
C ALA A 91 -2.50 -6.61 -8.89
N TYR A 92 -3.39 -7.42 -8.34
CA TYR A 92 -4.58 -7.02 -7.60
C TYR A 92 -4.60 -7.69 -6.23
N GLN A 93 -4.51 -6.89 -5.16
CA GLN A 93 -4.71 -7.38 -3.80
C GLN A 93 -6.20 -7.51 -3.53
N PHE A 94 -6.64 -8.74 -3.34
CA PHE A 94 -8.03 -9.15 -3.38
C PHE A 94 -8.56 -9.52 -1.98
N SER A 95 -9.74 -9.00 -1.63
CA SER A 95 -10.49 -9.41 -0.44
C SER A 95 -11.60 -10.38 -0.82
N ASN A 96 -11.54 -11.62 -0.32
CA ASN A 96 -12.45 -12.69 -0.72
C ASN A 96 -13.82 -12.57 -0.06
N SER A 97 -14.78 -11.98 -0.78
CA SER A 97 -16.22 -11.98 -0.49
C SER A 97 -17.00 -12.49 -1.71
N GLU A 98 -18.27 -12.80 -1.58
CA GLU A 98 -19.09 -13.21 -2.73
C GLU A 98 -19.11 -12.13 -3.82
N ARG A 99 -19.30 -10.88 -3.41
CA ARG A 99 -19.31 -9.76 -4.37
C ARG A 99 -17.98 -9.60 -5.06
N SER A 100 -16.89 -9.59 -4.31
CA SER A 100 -15.57 -9.41 -4.91
C SER A 100 -15.19 -10.56 -5.85
N ALA A 101 -15.57 -11.79 -5.52
CA ALA A 101 -15.37 -12.94 -6.41
C ALA A 101 -16.19 -12.81 -7.70
N SER A 102 -17.45 -12.36 -7.62
CA SER A 102 -18.29 -12.10 -8.78
C SER A 102 -17.75 -10.97 -9.67
N ASP A 103 -17.24 -9.89 -9.05
CA ASP A 103 -16.60 -8.78 -9.76
C ASP A 103 -15.31 -9.23 -10.46
N LEU A 104 -14.51 -10.11 -9.83
CA LEU A 104 -13.33 -10.72 -10.44
C LEU A 104 -13.69 -11.62 -11.65
N ASP A 105 -14.74 -12.42 -11.52
CA ASP A 105 -15.24 -13.27 -12.63
C ASP A 105 -15.67 -12.38 -13.82
N ARG A 106 -16.40 -11.31 -13.56
CA ARG A 106 -16.79 -10.32 -14.57
C ARG A 106 -15.58 -9.68 -15.25
N TYR A 107 -14.61 -9.24 -14.45
CA TYR A 107 -13.37 -8.65 -14.96
C TYR A 107 -12.61 -9.63 -15.87
N ARG A 108 -12.49 -10.89 -15.47
CA ARG A 108 -11.87 -11.94 -16.28
C ARG A 108 -12.64 -12.25 -17.56
N ALA A 109 -13.97 -12.23 -17.50
CA ALA A 109 -14.82 -12.42 -18.69
C ALA A 109 -14.61 -11.33 -19.75
N THR A 110 -14.15 -10.13 -19.35
CA THR A 110 -13.74 -9.06 -20.29
C THR A 110 -12.29 -9.17 -20.77
N GLY A 111 -11.62 -10.29 -20.51
CA GLY A 111 -10.22 -10.51 -20.90
C GLY A 111 -9.19 -9.94 -19.92
N GLY A 112 -9.58 -9.61 -18.70
CA GLY A 112 -8.67 -9.15 -17.64
C GLY A 112 -7.68 -10.22 -17.18
N LYS A 113 -6.40 -9.86 -17.01
CA LYS A 113 -5.28 -10.79 -16.78
C LYS A 113 -4.47 -10.51 -15.52
N MET A 114 -4.91 -9.61 -14.64
CA MET A 114 -4.15 -9.31 -13.43
C MET A 114 -3.91 -10.56 -12.57
N HIS A 115 -2.73 -10.64 -12.02
CA HIS A 115 -2.39 -11.59 -10.96
C HIS A 115 -3.17 -11.25 -9.69
N VAL A 116 -3.74 -12.27 -9.05
CA VAL A 116 -4.49 -12.11 -7.80
C VAL A 116 -3.62 -12.51 -6.62
N ILE A 117 -3.48 -11.60 -5.67
CA ILE A 117 -2.87 -11.83 -4.35
C ILE A 117 -4.00 -11.73 -3.34
N GLY A 118 -4.45 -12.87 -2.82
CA GLY A 118 -5.70 -12.97 -2.10
C GLY A 118 -5.57 -13.16 -0.59
N VAL A 119 -6.59 -12.69 0.13
CA VAL A 119 -6.82 -13.12 1.51
C VAL A 119 -7.91 -14.19 1.51
N ASN A 120 -7.71 -15.25 2.27
CA ASN A 120 -8.78 -16.17 2.60
C ASN A 120 -9.21 -15.92 4.05
N PHE A 121 -10.46 -15.54 4.25
CA PHE A 121 -11.07 -15.59 5.57
C PHE A 121 -11.43 -17.04 5.86
N ALA A 122 -10.91 -17.61 6.94
CA ALA A 122 -10.82 -19.03 7.30
C ALA A 122 -12.16 -19.85 7.29
N LYS A 123 -13.24 -19.30 6.73
CA LYS A 123 -14.56 -19.92 6.64
C LYS A 123 -14.77 -20.82 5.41
N ARG A 124 -13.80 -20.83 4.47
CA ARG A 124 -13.87 -21.64 3.25
C ARG A 124 -12.67 -22.54 3.13
N PRO A 125 -12.82 -23.76 2.62
CA PRO A 125 -11.69 -24.61 2.26
C PRO A 125 -10.73 -23.87 1.32
N VAL A 126 -9.44 -23.94 1.60
CA VAL A 126 -8.42 -23.20 0.84
C VAL A 126 -8.40 -23.67 -0.62
N GLU A 127 -8.61 -24.95 -0.84
CA GLU A 127 -8.63 -25.59 -2.17
C GLU A 127 -9.74 -25.02 -3.06
N GLU A 128 -10.92 -24.78 -2.51
CA GLU A 128 -12.03 -24.15 -3.23
C GLU A 128 -11.69 -22.70 -3.61
N VAL A 129 -11.05 -21.97 -2.72
CA VAL A 129 -10.60 -20.59 -2.97
C VAL A 129 -9.56 -20.58 -4.09
N VAL A 130 -8.57 -21.46 -4.04
CA VAL A 130 -7.53 -21.57 -5.08
C VAL A 130 -8.15 -21.93 -6.43
N LYS A 131 -9.05 -22.93 -6.46
CA LYS A 131 -9.73 -23.35 -7.68
C LYS A 131 -10.56 -22.22 -8.31
N ARG A 132 -11.30 -21.47 -7.48
CA ARG A 132 -12.17 -20.38 -7.95
C ARG A 132 -11.40 -19.13 -8.35
N LEU A 133 -10.52 -18.66 -7.47
CA LEU A 133 -9.84 -17.38 -7.67
C LEU A 133 -8.57 -17.49 -8.51
N ARG A 134 -7.97 -18.68 -8.59
CA ARG A 134 -6.69 -18.91 -9.27
C ARG A 134 -5.66 -17.84 -8.88
N PRO A 135 -5.39 -17.65 -7.58
CA PRO A 135 -4.45 -16.65 -7.10
C PRO A 135 -3.02 -17.13 -7.33
N ILE A 136 -2.09 -16.20 -7.50
CA ILE A 136 -0.66 -16.49 -7.48
C ILE A 136 -0.13 -16.59 -6.05
N ALA A 137 -0.80 -15.94 -5.10
CA ALA A 137 -0.42 -15.91 -3.70
C ALA A 137 -1.64 -15.79 -2.78
N LEU A 138 -1.56 -16.41 -1.61
CA LEU A 138 -2.52 -16.27 -0.52
C LEU A 138 -1.82 -15.91 0.79
N TYR A 139 -2.48 -15.17 1.66
CA TYR A 139 -1.91 -14.76 2.94
C TYR A 139 -2.93 -14.82 4.08
N HIS A 140 -2.42 -14.99 5.31
CA HIS A 140 -3.22 -14.86 6.53
C HIS A 140 -3.57 -13.39 6.79
N HIS A 141 -4.85 -13.09 7.07
CA HIS A 141 -5.35 -11.71 7.20
C HIS A 141 -4.68 -10.94 8.34
N GLY A 142 -4.22 -9.70 8.05
CA GLY A 142 -3.40 -8.92 8.98
C GLY A 142 -4.02 -8.69 10.35
N GLU A 143 -5.28 -8.25 10.41
CA GLU A 143 -5.94 -8.01 11.70
C GLU A 143 -6.15 -9.32 12.48
N ALA A 144 -6.45 -10.43 11.79
CA ALA A 144 -6.56 -11.74 12.44
C ALA A 144 -5.19 -12.21 12.97
N THR A 145 -4.12 -12.01 12.21
CA THR A 145 -2.74 -12.27 12.66
C THR A 145 -2.43 -11.49 13.93
N ASP A 146 -2.68 -10.18 13.93
CA ASP A 146 -2.37 -9.31 15.06
C ASP A 146 -3.16 -9.67 16.33
N VAL A 147 -4.42 -10.11 16.16
CA VAL A 147 -5.24 -10.62 17.28
C VAL A 147 -4.65 -11.90 17.85
N LEU A 148 -4.26 -12.85 17.00
CA LEU A 148 -3.65 -14.12 17.43
C LEU A 148 -2.27 -13.90 18.05
N PHE A 149 -1.48 -12.98 17.52
CA PHE A 149 -0.20 -12.60 18.09
C PHE A 149 -0.33 -12.07 19.53
N ARG A 150 -1.28 -11.12 19.76
CA ARG A 150 -1.54 -10.62 21.12
C ARG A 150 -2.03 -11.70 22.09
N LYS A 151 -2.70 -12.73 21.58
CA LYS A 151 -3.19 -13.85 22.40
C LYS A 151 -2.15 -14.96 22.61
N GLY A 152 -0.95 -14.83 22.05
CA GLY A 152 0.07 -15.88 22.10
C GLY A 152 -0.29 -17.14 21.30
N LYS A 153 -1.16 -17.01 20.27
CA LYS A 153 -1.71 -18.12 19.48
C LYS A 153 -1.19 -18.12 18.04
N MET A 154 0.10 -17.86 17.87
CA MET A 154 0.70 -17.81 16.55
C MET A 154 0.84 -19.19 15.89
N ASP A 155 0.74 -20.26 16.65
CA ASP A 155 0.61 -21.63 16.15
C ASP A 155 -0.62 -21.78 15.21
N GLU A 156 -1.74 -21.15 15.51
CA GLU A 156 -2.92 -21.15 14.62
C GLU A 156 -2.62 -20.49 13.26
N VAL A 157 -1.80 -19.43 13.26
CA VAL A 157 -1.36 -18.75 12.03
C VAL A 157 -0.40 -19.67 11.24
N GLN A 158 0.53 -20.32 11.93
CA GLN A 158 1.50 -21.23 11.31
C GLN A 158 0.80 -22.43 10.65
N GLU A 159 -0.13 -23.07 11.36
CA GLU A 159 -0.90 -24.17 10.79
C GLU A 159 -1.73 -23.75 9.56
N TYR A 160 -2.24 -22.54 9.58
CA TYR A 160 -2.93 -22.00 8.41
C TYR A 160 -1.97 -21.77 7.23
N THR A 161 -0.78 -21.21 7.46
CA THR A 161 0.22 -21.01 6.38
C THR A 161 0.71 -22.34 5.81
N LYS A 162 0.86 -23.39 6.63
CA LYS A 162 1.17 -24.75 6.15
C LYS A 162 0.09 -25.30 5.21
N ARG A 163 -1.20 -25.08 5.54
CA ARG A 163 -2.29 -25.48 4.64
C ARG A 163 -2.28 -24.70 3.33
N LEU A 164 -1.97 -23.39 3.37
CA LEU A 164 -1.78 -22.61 2.14
C LEU A 164 -0.67 -23.18 1.29
N ARG A 165 0.47 -23.56 1.88
CA ARG A 165 1.63 -24.14 1.19
C ARG A 165 1.28 -25.41 0.41
N GLN A 166 0.40 -26.24 0.94
CA GLN A 166 -0.05 -27.48 0.28
C GLN A 166 -0.79 -27.23 -1.04
N THR A 167 -1.30 -26.04 -1.29
CA THR A 167 -2.00 -25.70 -2.53
C THR A 167 -1.07 -25.25 -3.67
N GLY A 168 0.23 -25.12 -3.39
CA GLY A 168 1.23 -24.71 -4.39
C GLY A 168 1.27 -23.22 -4.70
N VAL A 169 0.46 -22.36 -4.04
CA VAL A 169 0.53 -20.91 -4.19
C VAL A 169 1.64 -20.31 -3.32
N LEU A 170 2.07 -19.09 -3.63
CA LEU A 170 2.96 -18.35 -2.74
C LEU A 170 2.21 -17.99 -1.45
N VAL A 171 2.90 -18.13 -0.31
CA VAL A 171 2.32 -18.03 1.02
C VAL A 171 2.80 -16.78 1.74
N GLY A 172 1.88 -15.99 2.29
CA GLY A 172 2.23 -14.80 3.03
C GLY A 172 1.52 -14.63 4.37
N ILE A 173 1.99 -13.64 5.09
CA ILE A 173 1.37 -13.16 6.35
C ILE A 173 1.11 -11.67 6.22
N GLY A 174 -0.13 -11.26 6.50
CA GLY A 174 -0.51 -9.87 6.68
C GLY A 174 -0.37 -9.44 8.13
N THR A 175 0.07 -8.21 8.38
CA THR A 175 0.16 -7.66 9.74
C THR A 175 0.20 -6.12 9.72
N HIS A 176 -0.20 -5.51 10.84
CA HIS A 176 -0.01 -4.09 11.13
C HIS A 176 1.10 -3.87 12.18
N LYS A 177 1.77 -4.93 12.59
CA LYS A 177 2.77 -4.94 13.66
C LYS A 177 4.12 -5.42 13.12
N PRO A 178 5.17 -4.57 13.10
CA PRO A 178 6.53 -5.00 12.74
C PRO A 178 7.00 -6.22 13.52
N GLU A 179 6.65 -6.32 14.81
CA GLU A 179 7.04 -7.40 15.71
C GLU A 179 6.53 -8.79 15.25
N VAL A 180 5.47 -8.84 14.47
CA VAL A 180 4.97 -10.09 13.88
C VAL A 180 5.93 -10.60 12.81
N VAL A 181 6.49 -9.71 11.99
CA VAL A 181 7.50 -10.09 10.98
C VAL A 181 8.74 -10.64 11.68
N GLU A 182 9.25 -9.93 12.68
CA GLU A 182 10.40 -10.36 13.49
C GLU A 182 10.15 -11.74 14.11
N TYR A 183 8.99 -11.94 14.73
CA TYR A 183 8.58 -13.23 15.31
C TYR A 183 8.62 -14.39 14.31
N VAL A 184 8.13 -14.15 13.08
CA VAL A 184 8.07 -15.16 12.01
C VAL A 184 9.47 -15.47 11.45
N GLU A 185 10.30 -14.41 11.25
CA GLU A 185 11.68 -14.56 10.78
C GLU A 185 12.56 -15.31 11.79
N GLU A 186 12.51 -14.94 13.08
CA GLU A 186 13.27 -15.61 14.15
C GLU A 186 12.99 -17.11 14.24
N ARG A 187 11.78 -17.53 13.86
CA ARG A 187 11.33 -18.93 13.92
C ARG A 187 11.46 -19.65 12.59
N GLY A 188 11.98 -18.99 11.57
CA GLY A 188 12.25 -19.59 10.26
C GLY A 188 10.99 -20.17 9.58
N TRP A 189 9.85 -19.47 9.68
CA TRP A 189 8.63 -19.99 9.06
C TRP A 189 8.71 -20.02 7.53
N ASP A 190 8.13 -21.05 6.94
CA ASP A 190 8.04 -21.22 5.48
C ASP A 190 6.96 -20.33 4.90
N VAL A 191 7.29 -19.03 4.72
CA VAL A 191 6.48 -18.03 4.03
C VAL A 191 7.32 -17.31 2.99
N ASP A 192 6.68 -16.84 1.92
CA ASP A 192 7.36 -16.19 0.79
C ASP A 192 7.37 -14.67 0.88
N PHE A 193 6.35 -14.08 1.56
CA PHE A 193 6.17 -12.64 1.58
C PHE A 193 5.38 -12.14 2.80
N TYR A 194 5.44 -10.83 3.00
CA TYR A 194 4.62 -10.13 3.98
C TYR A 194 3.76 -9.05 3.33
N LEU A 195 2.49 -8.93 3.77
CA LEU A 195 1.73 -7.68 3.64
C LEU A 195 1.90 -6.89 4.93
N LEU A 196 2.70 -5.85 4.89
CA LEU A 196 3.03 -5.04 6.06
C LEU A 196 2.37 -3.68 5.97
N CYS A 197 1.55 -3.35 6.96
CA CYS A 197 0.97 -2.02 7.08
C CYS A 197 2.03 -1.00 7.44
N ALA A 198 2.03 0.14 6.78
CA ALA A 198 2.90 1.24 7.16
C ALA A 198 2.57 1.81 8.54
N TYR A 199 1.33 1.59 9.03
CA TYR A 199 0.86 2.10 10.32
C TYR A 199 0.34 0.98 11.21
N ASN A 200 0.70 1.02 12.50
CA ASN A 200 0.16 0.10 13.50
C ASN A 200 -1.22 0.55 13.98
N ARG A 201 -2.26 0.25 13.21
CA ARG A 201 -3.65 0.61 13.51
C ARG A 201 -4.38 -0.36 14.46
N THR A 202 -3.74 -1.43 14.87
CA THR A 202 -4.37 -2.47 15.71
C THR A 202 -4.03 -2.36 17.20
N ARG A 203 -3.53 -1.20 17.63
CA ARG A 203 -3.25 -0.91 19.04
C ARG A 203 -4.50 -1.03 19.89
N THR A 204 -4.36 -1.57 21.09
CA THR A 204 -5.41 -1.55 22.09
C THR A 204 -5.54 -0.15 22.72
N PRO A 205 -6.69 0.17 23.35
CA PRO A 205 -6.83 1.42 24.12
C PRO A 205 -5.76 1.60 25.19
N GLU A 206 -5.29 0.50 25.80
CA GLU A 206 -4.23 0.50 26.81
C GLU A 206 -2.88 0.87 26.20
N GLU A 207 -2.54 0.29 25.04
CA GLU A 207 -1.32 0.63 24.29
C GLU A 207 -1.34 2.12 23.89
N ILE A 208 -2.48 2.63 23.40
CA ILE A 208 -2.65 4.04 23.05
C ILE A 208 -2.46 4.94 24.26
N ARG A 209 -3.11 4.61 25.40
CA ARG A 209 -2.98 5.38 26.64
C ARG A 209 -1.54 5.41 27.13
N LYS A 210 -0.83 4.28 27.06
CA LYS A 210 0.57 4.19 27.46
C LYS A 210 1.47 5.10 26.61
N MET A 211 1.18 5.19 25.30
CA MET A 211 1.99 5.98 24.37
C MET A 211 1.68 7.47 24.39
N LEU A 212 0.38 7.82 24.44
CA LEU A 212 -0.09 9.20 24.24
C LEU A 212 -0.57 9.88 25.56
N GLY A 213 -0.65 9.14 26.66
CA GLY A 213 -1.25 9.62 27.91
C GLY A 213 -2.77 9.67 27.92
N VAL A 214 -3.41 9.56 26.75
CA VAL A 214 -4.87 9.62 26.54
C VAL A 214 -5.32 8.51 25.60
N VAL A 215 -6.63 8.24 25.59
CA VAL A 215 -7.25 7.38 24.58
C VAL A 215 -7.96 8.26 23.58
N THR A 216 -7.74 8.02 22.29
CA THR A 216 -8.40 8.74 21.20
C THR A 216 -9.88 8.32 21.08
N VAL A 217 -10.70 9.20 20.52
CA VAL A 217 -12.16 8.91 20.32
C VAL A 217 -12.36 7.68 19.44
N SER A 218 -11.51 7.47 18.44
CA SER A 218 -11.50 6.26 17.61
C SER A 218 -10.20 5.48 17.79
N PRO A 219 -10.12 4.54 18.75
CA PRO A 219 -8.89 3.82 19.04
C PRO A 219 -8.47 2.84 17.93
N LYS A 220 -9.38 2.48 17.02
CA LYS A 220 -9.09 1.52 15.94
C LYS A 220 -8.42 2.12 14.71
N GLU A 221 -8.41 3.44 14.56
CA GLU A 221 -7.90 4.11 13.36
C GLU A 221 -6.91 5.21 13.75
N VAL A 222 -5.99 4.87 14.63
CA VAL A 222 -4.88 5.75 15.06
C VAL A 222 -3.70 5.54 14.12
N TYR A 223 -3.26 6.62 13.49
CA TYR A 223 -2.13 6.68 12.57
C TYR A 223 -1.09 7.64 13.17
N LEU A 224 0.09 7.14 13.48
CA LEU A 224 1.17 7.92 14.09
C LEU A 224 2.33 8.06 13.11
N GLU A 225 2.93 9.25 13.04
CA GLU A 225 4.11 9.51 12.20
C GLU A 225 5.31 8.62 12.56
N SER A 226 5.36 8.12 13.79
CA SER A 226 6.39 7.20 14.26
C SER A 226 6.24 5.76 13.75
N ASP A 227 5.12 5.40 13.11
CA ASP A 227 4.86 4.03 12.67
C ASP A 227 5.61 3.65 11.37
N PRO A 228 5.55 4.46 10.30
CA PRO A 228 6.17 4.09 9.03
C PRO A 228 7.67 3.79 9.14
N PRO A 229 8.49 4.54 9.89
CA PRO A 229 9.90 4.21 10.05
C PRO A 229 10.15 2.80 10.61
N GLN A 230 9.31 2.33 11.54
CA GLN A 230 9.42 0.98 12.12
C GLN A 230 9.04 -0.09 11.10
N ALA A 231 7.94 0.10 10.37
CA ALA A 231 7.51 -0.81 9.32
C ALA A 231 8.56 -0.90 8.20
N PHE A 232 9.12 0.21 7.77
CA PHE A 232 10.17 0.24 6.75
C PHE A 232 11.47 -0.41 7.24
N ALA A 233 11.84 -0.24 8.51
CA ALA A 233 13.03 -0.89 9.08
C ALA A 233 12.92 -2.41 8.99
N VAL A 234 11.81 -2.98 9.43
CA VAL A 234 11.55 -4.42 9.35
C VAL A 234 11.46 -4.91 7.89
N ALA A 235 10.81 -4.13 7.00
CA ALA A 235 10.76 -4.47 5.58
C ALA A 235 12.17 -4.57 4.95
N ARG A 236 13.13 -3.72 5.37
CA ARG A 236 14.52 -3.81 4.91
C ARG A 236 15.31 -4.98 5.49
N GLN A 237 15.01 -5.37 6.72
CA GLN A 237 15.75 -6.44 7.43
C GLN A 237 15.42 -7.82 6.88
N THR A 238 14.15 -8.12 6.57
CA THR A 238 13.77 -9.42 6.03
C THR A 238 14.26 -9.61 4.60
N GLN A 239 14.68 -10.85 4.27
CA GLN A 239 15.02 -11.21 2.89
C GLN A 239 13.77 -11.52 2.04
N LYS A 240 12.59 -11.64 2.63
CA LYS A 240 11.34 -11.90 1.91
C LYS A 240 10.78 -10.63 1.27
N THR A 241 9.99 -10.78 0.21
CA THR A 241 9.31 -9.65 -0.43
C THR A 241 8.27 -9.06 0.52
N CYS A 242 8.25 -7.73 0.64
CA CYS A 242 7.25 -7.01 1.42
C CYS A 242 6.32 -6.22 0.49
N PHE A 243 5.02 -6.33 0.75
CA PHE A 243 3.99 -5.51 0.14
C PHE A 243 3.51 -4.50 1.17
N LEU A 244 3.98 -3.25 1.05
CA LEU A 244 3.63 -2.18 1.99
C LEU A 244 2.26 -1.62 1.63
N PHE A 245 1.35 -1.54 2.59
CA PHE A 245 0.04 -0.96 2.35
C PHE A 245 -0.28 0.18 3.32
N LYS A 246 -1.28 0.99 2.98
CA LYS A 246 -1.67 2.21 3.69
C LYS A 246 -0.57 3.29 3.75
N ILE A 247 0.31 3.35 2.76
CA ILE A 247 1.34 4.41 2.70
C ILE A 247 0.74 5.82 2.69
N LEU A 248 -0.51 5.97 2.26
CA LEU A 248 -1.29 7.21 2.29
C LEU A 248 -2.14 7.36 3.58
N ALA A 249 -1.82 6.63 4.66
CA ALA A 249 -2.54 6.67 5.93
C ALA A 249 -4.08 6.58 5.79
N ALA A 250 -4.57 5.75 4.85
CA ALA A 250 -6.01 5.61 4.51
C ALA A 250 -6.68 6.96 4.18
N GLY A 251 -6.03 7.77 3.36
CA GLY A 251 -6.55 9.05 2.87
C GLY A 251 -6.23 10.25 3.75
N ARG A 252 -5.44 10.09 4.83
CA ARG A 252 -5.01 11.20 5.69
C ARG A 252 -3.80 11.98 5.16
N LEU A 253 -3.15 11.45 4.14
CA LEU A 253 -2.03 12.07 3.40
C LEU A 253 -2.42 12.25 1.93
N THR A 254 -3.56 12.90 1.68
CA THR A 254 -4.09 13.11 0.32
C THR A 254 -4.67 14.50 0.10
N ASP A 255 -4.44 15.44 1.02
CA ASP A 255 -4.99 16.78 0.94
C ASP A 255 -4.31 17.63 -0.16
N SER A 256 -3.06 17.27 -0.51
CA SER A 256 -2.35 17.91 -1.62
C SER A 256 -1.58 16.89 -2.48
N PRO A 257 -1.25 17.22 -3.74
CA PRO A 257 -0.37 16.40 -4.57
C PRO A 257 0.99 16.16 -3.91
N GLU A 258 1.54 17.14 -3.22
CA GLU A 258 2.85 17.10 -2.55
C GLU A 258 2.87 16.08 -1.41
N GLU A 259 1.79 15.98 -0.64
CA GLU A 259 1.64 14.95 0.40
C GLU A 259 1.63 13.55 -0.20
N ILE A 260 0.85 13.36 -1.29
CA ILE A 260 0.79 12.08 -1.99
C ILE A 260 2.18 11.72 -2.54
N ASP A 261 2.84 12.66 -3.22
CA ASP A 261 4.18 12.48 -3.80
C ASP A 261 5.20 12.14 -2.70
N GLY A 262 5.14 12.86 -1.57
CA GLY A 262 5.97 12.61 -0.39
C GLY A 262 5.79 11.21 0.19
N ALA A 263 4.53 10.76 0.34
CA ALA A 263 4.24 9.43 0.87
C ALA A 263 4.74 8.29 -0.04
N PHE A 264 4.54 8.41 -1.36
CA PHE A 264 5.07 7.45 -2.33
C PHE A 264 6.61 7.44 -2.34
N LYS A 265 7.24 8.62 -2.37
CA LYS A 265 8.69 8.76 -2.34
C LYS A 265 9.27 8.14 -1.07
N THR A 266 8.75 8.51 0.09
CA THR A 266 9.17 7.96 1.39
C THR A 266 9.05 6.43 1.41
N ALA A 267 7.95 5.88 0.89
CA ALA A 267 7.79 4.43 0.83
C ALA A 267 8.88 3.78 -0.04
N PHE A 268 9.05 4.23 -1.29
CA PHE A 268 9.99 3.59 -2.21
C PHE A 268 11.47 3.79 -1.86
N GLU A 269 11.83 4.89 -1.20
CA GLU A 269 13.19 5.13 -0.69
C GLU A 269 13.53 4.27 0.53
N ASN A 270 12.51 3.78 1.25
CA ASN A 270 12.70 3.05 2.50
C ASN A 270 12.36 1.56 2.43
N ILE A 271 12.02 1.01 1.28
CA ILE A 271 11.81 -0.44 1.06
C ILE A 271 12.85 -0.99 0.08
N LYS A 272 12.96 -2.32 0.01
CA LYS A 272 13.91 -2.99 -0.90
C LYS A 272 13.49 -2.81 -2.37
N PRO A 273 14.42 -2.88 -3.34
CA PRO A 273 14.09 -2.82 -4.77
C PRO A 273 13.07 -3.86 -5.24
N LYS A 274 12.97 -5.01 -4.57
CA LYS A 274 12.00 -6.07 -4.87
C LYS A 274 10.66 -5.92 -4.15
N ASP A 275 10.52 -4.96 -3.25
CA ASP A 275 9.27 -4.73 -2.53
C ASP A 275 8.29 -3.89 -3.36
N CYS A 276 7.01 -4.02 -3.04
CA CYS A 276 5.92 -3.33 -3.73
C CYS A 276 5.08 -2.50 -2.76
N VAL A 277 4.30 -1.58 -3.30
CA VAL A 277 3.28 -0.85 -2.53
C VAL A 277 1.88 -1.23 -3.02
N ILE A 278 0.95 -1.38 -2.06
CA ILE A 278 -0.48 -1.59 -2.34
C ILE A 278 -1.22 -0.31 -2.02
N VAL A 279 -1.91 0.24 -3.01
CA VAL A 279 -2.69 1.48 -2.88
C VAL A 279 -4.11 1.26 -3.36
N GLY A 280 -5.09 1.70 -2.56
CA GLY A 280 -6.47 1.84 -2.99
C GLY A 280 -6.60 3.06 -3.90
N MET A 281 -7.36 2.94 -4.98
CA MET A 281 -7.60 4.03 -5.93
C MET A 281 -9.09 4.20 -6.14
N TYR A 282 -9.58 5.42 -5.95
CA TYR A 282 -10.99 5.77 -6.05
C TYR A 282 -11.21 6.85 -7.12
N PRO A 283 -11.20 6.47 -8.41
CA PRO A 283 -11.15 7.41 -9.53
C PRO A 283 -12.51 8.04 -9.83
N ARG A 284 -13.21 8.51 -8.80
CA ARG A 284 -14.51 9.19 -8.94
C ARG A 284 -14.35 10.64 -9.36
N TYR A 285 -13.36 11.33 -8.81
CA TYR A 285 -13.21 12.78 -8.96
C TYR A 285 -11.99 13.17 -9.80
N LYS A 286 -11.01 12.28 -9.90
CA LYS A 286 -9.78 12.45 -10.68
C LYS A 286 -9.24 11.07 -11.10
N ASP A 287 -8.36 11.03 -12.07
CA ASP A 287 -7.75 9.77 -12.54
C ASP A 287 -6.60 9.33 -11.62
N GLU A 288 -6.94 8.85 -10.41
CA GLU A 288 -5.96 8.36 -9.44
C GLU A 288 -5.13 7.18 -9.96
N VAL A 289 -5.65 6.42 -10.92
CA VAL A 289 -4.90 5.30 -11.51
C VAL A 289 -3.73 5.83 -12.30
N LYS A 290 -4.00 6.73 -13.26
CA LYS A 290 -2.95 7.33 -14.09
C LYS A 290 -1.97 8.16 -13.25
N GLU A 291 -2.48 9.02 -12.36
CA GLU A 291 -1.65 9.86 -11.50
C GLU A 291 -0.66 9.05 -10.66
N ASN A 292 -1.14 7.98 -10.00
CA ASN A 292 -0.29 7.14 -9.16
C ASN A 292 0.71 6.33 -9.98
N CYS A 293 0.33 5.86 -11.18
CA CYS A 293 1.26 5.20 -12.09
C CYS A 293 2.37 6.15 -12.54
N ASP A 294 2.03 7.40 -12.86
CA ASP A 294 3.01 8.40 -13.29
C ASP A 294 3.97 8.76 -12.15
N ARG A 295 3.49 8.92 -10.90
CA ARG A 295 4.33 9.10 -9.71
C ARG A 295 5.36 7.98 -9.55
N VAL A 296 4.89 6.73 -9.61
CA VAL A 296 5.77 5.57 -9.46
C VAL A 296 6.83 5.51 -10.56
N ARG A 297 6.45 5.80 -11.81
CA ARG A 297 7.41 5.90 -12.93
C ARG A 297 8.48 6.96 -12.67
N GLN A 298 8.06 8.15 -12.23
CA GLN A 298 8.99 9.27 -11.94
C GLN A 298 9.92 8.95 -10.79
N ILE A 299 9.40 8.49 -9.66
CA ILE A 299 10.19 8.19 -8.46
C ILE A 299 11.24 7.11 -8.76
N LEU A 300 10.83 6.02 -9.41
CA LEU A 300 11.71 4.88 -9.65
C LEU A 300 12.67 5.08 -10.83
N SER A 301 12.38 6.00 -11.76
CA SER A 301 13.35 6.39 -12.80
C SER A 301 14.44 7.33 -12.27
N ALA A 302 14.16 8.12 -11.25
CA ALA A 302 15.14 9.00 -10.63
C ALA A 302 16.11 8.25 -9.71
N SER A 303 15.79 7.02 -9.32
CA SER A 303 16.59 6.17 -8.41
C SER A 303 17.44 5.13 -9.16
N SER A 304 17.37 5.07 -10.48
CA SER A 304 18.14 4.21 -11.38
C SER A 304 19.33 4.95 -11.96
#